data_469a08fbe671fe6a6191900f27f2be81
#
_entry.id   469a08fbe671fe6a6191900f27f2be81
#
_cell.length_a   1.000
_cell.length_b   1.000
_cell.length_c   1.000
_cell.angle_alpha   90.00
_cell.angle_beta   90.00
_cell.angle_gamma   90.00
#
_symmetry.space_group_name_H-M   'P 1'
#
loop_
_entity.id
_entity.type
_entity.pdbx_description
1 polymer ?
#
loop_
_entity_poly.entity_id
_entity_poly.type
_entity_poly.pdbx_seq_one_letter_code
_entity_poly.pdbx_strand_id
1 'polypeptide(L)'
;MPSVHAYFNKKNVSTAKGQAKGLKHGQAESPQGGQTEGLRRGQLEAPVILMVSGGADSMALLHMAATEPLDLGDGLGLTHVGKERLHVLHVNHLLRDKDADADQRFVQETCDSLGIPCTVLRADVAKLARERDGNVEEIGRRVRYDAARELAQKLCAEQGVSRQKAKILTAHTADDRTETFMMNVMRGSGMSGLTSIPRHRGLIYRPLLNYTHEQLKDWLKARNLDWHEDATNTDTHYLRAYMRHNVLPLLKARNPLLVQTVCKIADLMTDEDDYLEVKAAHKLRQITLRKSESLLVLDALKLSSTDVVIARRVVRIVARQLIPEAWLEFRHVDAVLEAVAAGAGVANLPQNLEARVRLGTVTFSFTGAARSAARDDDAETSNKAAGTVHITATFGEHLAVPGTLELADGRVL
;
A
#
# COMPACT_ATOMS: atom_id res chain seq x y z
N MET A 1 6.76 2.83 19.83
CA MET A 1 7.44 4.14 19.70
C MET A 1 6.54 5.02 18.85
N PRO A 2 6.33 6.28 19.23
CA PRO A 2 5.52 7.18 18.43
C PRO A 2 6.20 7.46 17.09
N SER A 3 5.42 7.57 16.03
CA SER A 3 5.88 7.98 14.70
C SER A 3 6.58 9.34 14.75
N VAL A 4 7.41 9.68 13.78
CA VAL A 4 8.09 10.97 13.66
C VAL A 4 7.12 12.15 13.83
N HIS A 5 5.87 12.00 13.42
CA HIS A 5 4.78 12.95 13.65
C HIS A 5 4.51 13.22 15.15
N ALA A 6 4.63 12.21 16.01
CA ALA A 6 4.48 12.37 17.46
C ALA A 6 5.70 13.06 18.13
N TYR A 7 6.87 12.94 17.49
CA TYR A 7 8.10 13.60 18.00
C TYR A 7 8.06 15.11 17.76
N PHE A 8 7.54 15.56 16.64
CA PHE A 8 7.36 17.01 16.35
C PHE A 8 6.27 17.65 17.21
N ASN A 9 5.18 16.93 17.51
CA ASN A 9 4.14 17.44 18.41
C ASN A 9 4.60 17.55 19.87
N LYS A 10 5.53 16.73 20.36
CA LYS A 10 6.08 16.86 21.71
C LYS A 10 6.99 18.09 21.90
N LYS A 11 7.67 18.56 20.86
CA LYS A 11 8.49 19.79 20.97
C LYS A 11 7.65 21.07 21.03
N ASN A 12 6.44 21.08 20.50
CA ASN A 12 5.55 22.24 20.54
C ASN A 12 4.75 22.38 21.85
N VAL A 13 4.77 21.36 22.71
CA VAL A 13 4.08 21.40 24.04
C VAL A 13 4.98 21.92 25.16
N SER A 14 6.27 22.04 24.91
CA SER A 14 7.26 22.43 25.96
C SER A 14 7.49 23.95 26.13
N THR A 15 6.85 24.79 25.32
CA THR A 15 7.02 26.26 25.38
C THR A 15 5.88 27.03 26.03
N ALA A 16 4.86 26.33 26.60
CA ALA A 16 3.75 26.97 27.30
C ALA A 16 3.66 26.56 28.79
N LYS A 17 4.76 26.67 29.52
CA LYS A 17 4.74 26.65 30.99
C LYS A 17 5.44 27.89 31.53
N GLY A 18 4.65 28.93 31.65
CA GLY A 18 5.01 30.12 32.36
C GLY A 18 3.76 30.94 32.65
N GLN A 19 3.40 31.02 33.93
CA GLN A 19 2.39 31.86 34.56
C GLN A 19 0.93 31.36 34.60
N ALA A 20 0.56 30.80 35.75
CA ALA A 20 -0.73 31.03 36.37
C ALA A 20 -0.58 30.87 37.88
N LYS A 21 -0.53 32.01 38.60
CA LYS A 21 -0.79 32.12 40.04
C LYS A 21 -2.30 32.05 40.28
N GLY A 22 -2.63 31.27 41.30
CA GLY A 22 -3.73 31.18 42.22
C GLY A 22 -5.05 31.93 41.92
N LEU A 23 -6.13 31.18 42.10
CA LEU A 23 -7.36 31.67 42.72
C LEU A 23 -8.21 30.51 43.28
N LYS A 24 -8.92 30.85 44.37
CA LYS A 24 -9.50 29.99 45.39
C LYS A 24 -10.79 29.26 45.03
N HIS A 25 -11.09 28.24 45.88
CA HIS A 25 -12.34 27.52 46.03
C HIS A 25 -13.63 28.31 45.78
N GLY A 26 -14.57 27.69 45.06
CA GLY A 26 -15.98 28.01 45.04
C GLY A 26 -16.76 26.74 44.73
N GLN A 27 -17.54 26.29 45.73
CA GLN A 27 -18.57 25.25 45.58
C GLN A 27 -19.68 25.77 44.69
N ALA A 28 -20.18 24.96 43.74
CA ALA A 28 -21.51 25.16 43.15
C ALA A 28 -22.06 23.82 42.60
N GLU A 29 -23.05 23.40 43.24
CA GLU A 29 -24.32 22.76 42.90
C GLU A 29 -24.48 22.09 41.51
N SER A 30 -24.96 20.84 41.57
CA SER A 30 -25.50 20.06 40.47
C SER A 30 -26.81 20.66 39.96
N PRO A 31 -27.04 20.73 38.66
CA PRO A 31 -28.40 20.72 38.11
C PRO A 31 -28.77 19.32 37.61
N GLN A 32 -29.90 18.85 38.11
CA GLN A 32 -30.65 17.72 37.60
C GLN A 32 -31.30 18.05 36.25
N GLY A 33 -31.34 17.02 35.39
CA GLY A 33 -32.48 16.77 34.51
C GLY A 33 -32.62 17.65 33.28
N GLY A 34 -32.28 17.10 32.14
CA GLY A 34 -32.65 17.62 30.83
C GLY A 34 -32.39 16.55 29.78
N GLN A 35 -33.42 15.77 29.48
CA GLN A 35 -33.48 14.93 28.29
C GLN A 35 -33.21 15.79 27.05
N THR A 36 -32.18 15.48 26.31
CA THR A 36 -32.06 15.85 24.93
C THR A 36 -31.77 14.60 24.12
N GLU A 37 -32.81 13.88 23.78
CA GLU A 37 -32.88 13.12 22.55
C GLU A 37 -32.68 14.07 21.40
N GLY A 38 -31.45 14.18 20.98
CA GLY A 38 -31.01 14.74 19.74
C GLY A 38 -30.03 13.77 19.14
N LEU A 39 -30.48 12.58 18.78
CA LEU A 39 -29.78 11.70 17.85
C LEU A 39 -29.46 12.51 16.59
N ARG A 40 -28.31 13.18 16.61
CA ARG A 40 -27.62 13.51 15.35
C ARG A 40 -27.61 12.21 14.59
N ARG A 41 -28.22 12.15 13.40
CA ARG A 41 -28.02 11.09 12.42
C ARG A 41 -26.52 10.88 12.33
N GLY A 42 -25.98 9.92 13.08
CA GLY A 42 -24.58 9.61 13.15
C GLY A 42 -24.13 9.31 11.72
N GLN A 43 -23.07 9.93 11.30
CA GLN A 43 -22.42 9.48 10.08
C GLN A 43 -22.17 7.99 10.27
N LEU A 44 -22.87 7.16 9.50
CA LEU A 44 -22.69 5.72 9.51
C LEU A 44 -21.21 5.48 9.28
N GLU A 45 -20.53 4.92 10.28
CA GLU A 45 -19.10 4.64 10.16
C GLU A 45 -18.92 3.45 9.25
N ALA A 46 -17.89 3.49 8.41
CA ALA A 46 -17.65 2.47 7.41
C ALA A 46 -17.33 1.10 8.04
N PRO A 47 -17.71 -0.02 7.38
CA PRO A 47 -17.49 -1.36 7.89
C PRO A 47 -15.99 -1.70 7.99
N VAL A 48 -15.67 -2.57 8.95
CA VAL A 48 -14.35 -3.13 9.18
C VAL A 48 -14.42 -4.64 9.00
N ILE A 49 -13.77 -5.17 7.96
CA ILE A 49 -13.81 -6.58 7.61
C ILE A 49 -12.59 -7.29 8.19
N LEU A 50 -12.82 -8.35 8.97
CA LEU A 50 -11.78 -9.20 9.54
C LEU A 50 -11.64 -10.47 8.70
N MET A 51 -10.44 -10.70 8.15
CA MET A 51 -10.14 -11.93 7.44
C MET A 51 -9.69 -12.99 8.45
N VAL A 52 -10.55 -13.99 8.73
CA VAL A 52 -10.35 -14.99 9.79
C VAL A 52 -10.28 -16.38 9.17
N SER A 53 -9.17 -17.10 9.42
CA SER A 53 -8.96 -18.48 8.95
C SER A 53 -9.28 -19.56 9.97
N GLY A 54 -9.34 -19.23 11.27
CA GLY A 54 -9.47 -20.18 12.38
C GLY A 54 -8.15 -20.45 13.13
N GLY A 55 -7.00 -20.10 12.52
CA GLY A 55 -5.69 -20.23 13.17
C GLY A 55 -5.42 -19.15 14.22
N ALA A 56 -4.44 -19.38 15.10
CA ALA A 56 -4.13 -18.58 16.29
C ALA A 56 -4.10 -17.07 16.02
N ASP A 57 -3.33 -16.61 15.01
CA ASP A 57 -3.18 -15.18 14.72
C ASP A 57 -4.50 -14.53 14.32
N SER A 58 -5.30 -15.23 13.51
CA SER A 58 -6.58 -14.71 13.01
C SER A 58 -7.66 -14.73 14.10
N MET A 59 -7.63 -15.70 15.01
CA MET A 59 -8.52 -15.74 16.18
C MET A 59 -8.13 -14.67 17.18
N ALA A 60 -6.83 -14.44 17.41
CA ALA A 60 -6.37 -13.32 18.22
C ALA A 60 -6.85 -11.97 17.63
N LEU A 61 -6.73 -11.77 16.30
CA LEU A 61 -7.25 -10.57 15.63
C LEU A 61 -8.75 -10.38 15.87
N LEU A 62 -9.55 -11.44 15.72
CA LEU A 62 -11.00 -11.40 15.91
C LEU A 62 -11.36 -10.96 17.34
N HIS A 63 -10.78 -11.64 18.34
CA HIS A 63 -11.08 -11.36 19.73
C HIS A 63 -10.56 -9.98 20.16
N MET A 64 -9.35 -9.60 19.77
CA MET A 64 -8.80 -8.26 20.08
C MET A 64 -9.64 -7.16 19.43
N ALA A 65 -10.04 -7.32 18.17
CA ALA A 65 -10.89 -6.34 17.49
C ALA A 65 -12.25 -6.16 18.17
N ALA A 66 -12.78 -7.21 18.80
CA ALA A 66 -14.04 -7.20 19.50
C ALA A 66 -13.96 -6.58 20.91
N THR A 67 -12.78 -6.60 21.56
CA THR A 67 -12.65 -6.31 22.99
C THR A 67 -11.62 -5.25 23.35
N GLU A 68 -10.64 -5.00 22.49
CA GLU A 68 -9.48 -4.13 22.78
C GLU A 68 -9.29 -3.06 21.69
N PRO A 69 -8.65 -1.93 22.04
CA PRO A 69 -8.25 -0.96 21.02
C PRO A 69 -7.07 -1.51 20.20
N LEU A 70 -7.12 -1.33 18.89
CA LEU A 70 -6.10 -1.75 17.94
C LEU A 70 -5.38 -0.54 17.33
N ASP A 71 -4.07 -0.65 17.14
CA ASP A 71 -3.32 0.27 16.29
C ASP A 71 -3.47 -0.15 14.82
N LEU A 72 -4.30 0.56 14.10
CA LEU A 72 -4.54 0.29 12.68
C LEU A 72 -3.42 0.82 11.77
N GLY A 73 -2.44 1.55 12.33
CA GLY A 73 -1.35 2.14 11.54
C GLY A 73 -1.79 3.30 10.64
N ASP A 74 -2.91 3.93 10.96
CA ASP A 74 -3.46 5.09 10.25
C ASP A 74 -3.04 6.44 10.88
N GLY A 75 -2.16 6.39 11.88
CA GLY A 75 -1.66 7.55 12.60
C GLY A 75 -2.57 8.03 13.75
N LEU A 76 -3.71 7.41 13.96
CA LEU A 76 -4.64 7.74 15.04
C LEU A 76 -4.30 7.06 16.38
N GLY A 77 -3.32 6.13 16.35
CA GLY A 77 -2.94 5.33 17.52
C GLY A 77 -3.92 4.19 17.82
N LEU A 78 -4.04 3.84 19.11
CA LEU A 78 -4.96 2.79 19.54
C LEU A 78 -6.41 3.27 19.42
N THR A 79 -7.21 2.56 18.64
CA THR A 79 -8.61 2.89 18.34
C THR A 79 -9.50 1.69 18.62
N HIS A 80 -10.57 1.90 19.38
CA HIS A 80 -11.66 0.91 19.49
C HIS A 80 -12.48 0.89 18.21
N VAL A 81 -12.71 -0.29 17.67
CA VAL A 81 -13.66 -0.50 16.57
C VAL A 81 -15.00 -0.92 17.17
N GLY A 82 -16.06 -0.16 16.91
CA GLY A 82 -17.41 -0.54 17.36
C GLY A 82 -17.81 -1.90 16.77
N LYS A 83 -18.38 -2.78 17.60
CA LYS A 83 -18.76 -4.14 17.17
C LYS A 83 -19.73 -4.14 15.98
N GLU A 84 -20.60 -3.13 15.93
CA GLU A 84 -21.57 -2.92 14.84
C GLU A 84 -20.92 -2.68 13.47
N ARG A 85 -19.65 -2.32 13.47
CA ARG A 85 -18.84 -2.12 12.26
C ARG A 85 -18.09 -3.38 11.83
N LEU A 86 -17.90 -4.33 12.78
CA LEU A 86 -17.12 -5.53 12.51
C LEU A 86 -17.92 -6.51 11.65
N HIS A 87 -17.25 -7.10 10.68
CA HIS A 87 -17.78 -8.18 9.85
C HIS A 87 -16.67 -9.18 9.55
N VAL A 88 -16.86 -10.44 9.84
CA VAL A 88 -15.88 -11.48 9.56
C VAL A 88 -16.07 -12.03 8.15
N LEU A 89 -14.97 -12.20 7.43
CA LEU A 89 -14.89 -12.99 6.21
C LEU A 89 -14.05 -14.23 6.47
N HIS A 90 -14.67 -15.40 6.37
CA HIS A 90 -13.98 -16.68 6.31
C HIS A 90 -13.99 -17.22 4.89
N VAL A 91 -12.83 -17.67 4.37
CA VAL A 91 -12.73 -18.29 3.05
C VAL A 91 -12.31 -19.74 3.21
N ASN A 92 -13.26 -20.66 2.94
CA ASN A 92 -13.01 -22.09 2.89
C ASN A 92 -12.47 -22.44 1.49
N HIS A 93 -11.19 -22.81 1.43
CA HIS A 93 -10.47 -23.07 0.17
C HIS A 93 -10.76 -24.45 -0.43
N LEU A 94 -11.56 -25.30 0.24
CA LEU A 94 -11.87 -26.68 -0.16
C LEU A 94 -10.63 -27.55 -0.43
N LEU A 95 -9.51 -27.25 0.24
CA LEU A 95 -8.26 -28.00 0.07
C LEU A 95 -8.16 -29.24 0.98
N ARG A 96 -8.98 -29.32 2.04
CA ARG A 96 -8.89 -30.33 3.11
C ARG A 96 -10.26 -30.81 3.58
N ASP A 97 -11.21 -30.94 2.71
CA ASP A 97 -12.56 -31.45 2.97
C ASP A 97 -13.08 -31.25 4.43
N LYS A 98 -12.88 -32.27 5.31
CA LYS A 98 -13.42 -32.27 6.67
C LYS A 98 -12.79 -31.24 7.60
N ASP A 99 -11.49 -30.97 7.48
CA ASP A 99 -10.79 -30.02 8.35
C ASP A 99 -11.18 -28.58 8.01
N ALA A 100 -11.29 -28.28 6.72
CA ALA A 100 -11.73 -26.97 6.25
C ALA A 100 -13.18 -26.66 6.65
N ASP A 101 -14.06 -27.68 6.72
CA ASP A 101 -15.42 -27.54 7.22
C ASP A 101 -15.47 -27.43 8.75
N ALA A 102 -14.52 -28.03 9.47
CA ALA A 102 -14.39 -27.84 10.92
C ALA A 102 -13.92 -26.41 11.25
N ASP A 103 -12.92 -25.89 10.53
CA ASP A 103 -12.45 -24.50 10.65
C ASP A 103 -13.57 -23.50 10.38
N GLN A 104 -14.35 -23.74 9.33
CA GLN A 104 -15.49 -22.90 9.00
C GLN A 104 -16.51 -22.85 10.13
N ARG A 105 -16.92 -24.02 10.69
CA ARG A 105 -17.87 -24.08 11.79
C ARG A 105 -17.35 -23.38 13.04
N PHE A 106 -16.11 -23.65 13.40
CA PHE A 106 -15.46 -23.04 14.55
C PHE A 106 -15.44 -21.50 14.47
N VAL A 107 -15.10 -20.95 13.30
CA VAL A 107 -15.10 -19.48 13.07
C VAL A 107 -16.54 -18.95 13.16
N GLN A 108 -17.54 -19.64 12.58
CA GLN A 108 -18.95 -19.21 12.64
C GLN A 108 -19.47 -19.21 14.08
N GLU A 109 -19.27 -20.31 14.84
CA GLU A 109 -19.67 -20.41 16.23
C GLU A 109 -19.04 -19.34 17.11
N THR A 110 -17.75 -19.03 16.88
CA THR A 110 -17.07 -17.94 17.59
C THR A 110 -17.68 -16.58 17.23
N CYS A 111 -17.97 -16.32 15.95
CA CYS A 111 -18.63 -15.08 15.54
C CYS A 111 -20.02 -14.93 16.17
N ASP A 112 -20.81 -16.00 16.20
CA ASP A 112 -22.13 -16.02 16.82
C ASP A 112 -22.03 -15.69 18.31
N SER A 113 -21.06 -16.28 19.03
CA SER A 113 -20.83 -16.02 20.45
C SER A 113 -20.42 -14.56 20.72
N LEU A 114 -19.71 -13.92 19.79
CA LEU A 114 -19.30 -12.52 19.88
C LEU A 114 -20.37 -11.54 19.37
N GLY A 115 -21.44 -12.05 18.71
CA GLY A 115 -22.46 -11.23 18.06
C GLY A 115 -21.92 -10.44 16.85
N ILE A 116 -20.95 -11.00 16.11
CA ILE A 116 -20.32 -10.37 14.95
C ILE A 116 -20.76 -11.11 13.68
N PRO A 117 -21.32 -10.43 12.65
CA PRO A 117 -21.71 -11.06 11.40
C PRO A 117 -20.54 -11.76 10.72
N CYS A 118 -20.77 -12.99 10.21
CA CYS A 118 -19.79 -13.78 9.48
C CYS A 118 -20.28 -14.11 8.07
N THR A 119 -19.48 -13.77 7.06
CA THR A 119 -19.67 -14.22 5.68
C THR A 119 -18.69 -15.32 5.38
N VAL A 120 -19.17 -16.43 4.85
CA VAL A 120 -18.35 -17.56 4.41
C VAL A 120 -18.37 -17.61 2.89
N LEU A 121 -17.16 -17.64 2.30
CA LEU A 121 -16.96 -17.93 0.88
C LEU A 121 -16.36 -19.33 0.75
N ARG A 122 -16.94 -20.19 -0.07
CA ARG A 122 -16.36 -21.49 -0.44
C ARG A 122 -15.79 -21.42 -1.85
N ALA A 123 -14.51 -21.71 -2.01
CA ALA A 123 -13.81 -21.62 -3.30
C ALA A 123 -12.86 -22.82 -3.49
N ASP A 124 -13.02 -23.55 -4.60
CA ASP A 124 -12.09 -24.62 -4.97
C ASP A 124 -10.81 -24.00 -5.57
N VAL A 125 -9.88 -23.68 -4.67
CA VAL A 125 -8.62 -23.03 -5.06
C VAL A 125 -7.71 -23.97 -5.86
N ALA A 126 -7.76 -25.28 -5.62
CA ALA A 126 -6.99 -26.25 -6.38
C ALA A 126 -7.46 -26.31 -7.84
N LYS A 127 -8.77 -26.26 -8.08
CA LYS A 127 -9.35 -26.18 -9.43
C LYS A 127 -8.95 -24.86 -10.10
N LEU A 128 -9.11 -23.74 -9.43
CA LEU A 128 -8.74 -22.42 -9.95
C LEU A 128 -7.25 -22.31 -10.28
N ALA A 129 -6.38 -22.93 -9.48
CA ALA A 129 -4.95 -22.94 -9.73
C ALA A 129 -4.59 -23.74 -10.99
N ARG A 130 -5.23 -24.90 -11.19
CA ARG A 130 -5.08 -25.71 -12.42
C ARG A 130 -5.57 -24.99 -13.66
N GLU A 131 -6.71 -24.31 -13.58
CA GLU A 131 -7.29 -23.59 -14.72
C GLU A 131 -6.45 -22.37 -15.13
N ARG A 132 -5.68 -21.79 -14.22
CA ARG A 132 -4.87 -20.59 -14.45
C ARG A 132 -3.36 -20.85 -14.54
N ASP A 133 -2.95 -22.11 -14.51
CA ASP A 133 -1.52 -22.53 -14.44
C ASP A 133 -0.76 -21.73 -13.37
N GLY A 134 -1.36 -21.60 -12.20
CA GLY A 134 -0.89 -20.76 -11.11
C GLY A 134 -0.60 -21.51 -9.83
N ASN A 135 0.18 -20.87 -8.93
CA ASN A 135 0.46 -21.40 -7.61
C ASN A 135 -0.80 -21.35 -6.73
N VAL A 136 -1.11 -22.46 -6.06
CA VAL A 136 -2.31 -22.61 -5.18
C VAL A 136 -2.32 -21.55 -4.07
N GLU A 137 -1.16 -21.25 -3.45
CA GLU A 137 -1.06 -20.25 -2.38
C GLU A 137 -1.37 -18.84 -2.90
N GLU A 138 -0.81 -18.48 -4.07
CA GLU A 138 -1.05 -17.18 -4.70
C GLU A 138 -2.52 -17.02 -5.12
N ILE A 139 -3.09 -18.03 -5.75
CA ILE A 139 -4.51 -18.04 -6.13
C ILE A 139 -5.41 -17.95 -4.89
N GLY A 140 -5.13 -18.73 -3.85
CA GLY A 140 -5.86 -18.66 -2.58
C GLY A 140 -5.77 -17.28 -1.93
N ARG A 141 -4.58 -16.67 -1.96
CA ARG A 141 -4.37 -15.30 -1.51
C ARG A 141 -5.21 -14.31 -2.31
N ARG A 142 -5.21 -14.40 -3.64
CA ARG A 142 -5.98 -13.53 -4.53
C ARG A 142 -7.48 -13.65 -4.25
N VAL A 143 -8.01 -14.87 -4.18
CA VAL A 143 -9.42 -15.14 -3.85
C VAL A 143 -9.82 -14.48 -2.53
N ARG A 144 -9.01 -14.63 -1.47
CA ARG A 144 -9.29 -14.01 -0.16
C ARG A 144 -9.38 -12.48 -0.23
N TYR A 145 -8.42 -11.83 -0.93
CA TYR A 145 -8.40 -10.37 -1.00
C TYR A 145 -9.51 -9.82 -1.91
N ASP A 146 -9.83 -10.51 -3.00
CA ASP A 146 -10.90 -10.09 -3.90
C ASP A 146 -12.26 -10.22 -3.19
N ALA A 147 -12.51 -11.34 -2.49
CA ALA A 147 -13.71 -11.53 -1.68
C ALA A 147 -13.84 -10.45 -0.58
N ALA A 148 -12.75 -10.10 0.09
CA ALA A 148 -12.77 -9.04 1.10
C ALA A 148 -13.09 -7.66 0.50
N ARG A 149 -12.58 -7.36 -0.69
CA ARG A 149 -12.89 -6.10 -1.40
C ARG A 149 -14.34 -6.04 -1.89
N GLU A 150 -14.87 -7.16 -2.37
CA GLU A 150 -16.28 -7.29 -2.81
C GLU A 150 -17.22 -7.14 -1.62
N LEU A 151 -16.93 -7.82 -0.50
CA LEU A 151 -17.70 -7.67 0.73
C LEU A 151 -17.68 -6.23 1.26
N ALA A 152 -16.50 -5.58 1.25
CA ALA A 152 -16.37 -4.17 1.62
C ALA A 152 -17.23 -3.27 0.73
N GLN A 153 -17.22 -3.50 -0.57
CA GLN A 153 -18.03 -2.74 -1.52
C GLN A 153 -19.53 -2.91 -1.27
N LYS A 154 -19.96 -4.17 -1.04
CA LYS A 154 -21.36 -4.50 -0.76
C LYS A 154 -21.86 -3.81 0.51
N LEU A 155 -21.14 -3.99 1.62
CA LEU A 155 -21.53 -3.42 2.92
C LEU A 155 -21.50 -1.87 2.89
N CYS A 156 -20.53 -1.28 2.22
CA CYS A 156 -20.50 0.18 2.06
C CYS A 156 -21.69 0.70 1.24
N ALA A 157 -22.09 -0.03 0.18
CA ALA A 157 -23.24 0.35 -0.64
C ALA A 157 -24.55 0.25 0.17
N GLU A 158 -24.73 -0.81 0.97
CA GLU A 158 -25.87 -1.00 1.85
C GLU A 158 -25.98 0.10 2.91
N GLN A 159 -24.85 0.58 3.42
CA GLN A 159 -24.77 1.62 4.45
C GLN A 159 -24.72 3.05 3.87
N GLY A 160 -24.65 3.21 2.54
CA GLY A 160 -24.54 4.53 1.90
C GLY A 160 -23.22 5.26 2.22
N VAL A 161 -22.13 4.53 2.52
CA VAL A 161 -20.80 5.10 2.83
C VAL A 161 -19.81 4.85 1.71
N SER A 162 -18.81 5.72 1.59
CA SER A 162 -17.75 5.55 0.60
C SER A 162 -16.90 4.31 0.87
N ARG A 163 -16.69 3.46 -0.16
CA ARG A 163 -15.81 2.30 -0.10
C ARG A 163 -14.40 2.62 0.42
N GLN A 164 -13.89 3.81 0.12
CA GLN A 164 -12.55 4.23 0.53
C GLN A 164 -12.38 4.34 2.05
N LYS A 165 -13.49 4.41 2.81
CA LYS A 165 -13.48 4.46 4.27
C LYS A 165 -13.50 3.08 4.91
N ALA A 166 -13.82 2.01 4.16
CA ALA A 166 -13.80 0.64 4.67
C ALA A 166 -12.37 0.22 5.03
N LYS A 167 -12.25 -0.64 6.04
CA LYS A 167 -10.98 -1.24 6.43
C LYS A 167 -11.07 -2.76 6.36
N ILE A 168 -10.02 -3.40 5.86
CA ILE A 168 -9.87 -4.86 5.80
C ILE A 168 -8.70 -5.22 6.70
N LEU A 169 -8.95 -5.92 7.80
CA LEU A 169 -7.92 -6.30 8.75
C LEU A 169 -7.43 -7.72 8.47
N THR A 170 -6.10 -7.87 8.49
CA THR A 170 -5.43 -9.16 8.30
C THR A 170 -4.45 -9.43 9.44
N ALA A 171 -4.33 -10.68 9.83
CA ALA A 171 -3.57 -11.13 11.00
C ALA A 171 -2.06 -11.38 10.70
N HIS A 172 -1.42 -10.49 9.92
CA HIS A 172 0.03 -10.58 9.72
C HIS A 172 0.76 -10.14 11.00
N THR A 173 1.81 -10.89 11.35
CA THR A 173 2.57 -10.74 12.60
C THR A 173 3.96 -10.15 12.39
N ALA A 174 4.68 -9.91 13.48
CA ALA A 174 6.09 -9.53 13.48
C ALA A 174 6.98 -10.63 12.88
N ASP A 175 6.62 -11.91 13.06
CA ASP A 175 7.31 -13.03 12.45
C ASP A 175 7.15 -13.02 10.93
N ASP A 176 5.94 -12.81 10.41
CA ASP A 176 5.70 -12.66 8.96
C ASP A 176 6.51 -11.52 8.36
N ARG A 177 6.60 -10.41 9.10
CA ARG A 177 7.40 -9.24 8.70
C ARG A 177 8.87 -9.59 8.62
N THR A 178 9.38 -10.33 9.62
CA THR A 178 10.77 -10.79 9.66
C THR A 178 11.07 -11.76 8.52
N GLU A 179 10.19 -12.74 8.26
CA GLU A 179 10.32 -13.66 7.13
C GLU A 179 10.43 -12.89 5.81
N THR A 180 9.49 -11.96 5.57
CA THR A 180 9.48 -11.15 4.34
C THR A 180 10.73 -10.29 4.21
N PHE A 181 11.19 -9.67 5.29
CA PHE A 181 12.43 -8.91 5.33
C PHE A 181 13.63 -9.76 4.89
N MET A 182 13.81 -10.92 5.51
CA MET A 182 14.91 -11.83 5.20
C MET A 182 14.85 -12.37 3.77
N MET A 183 13.65 -12.71 3.28
CA MET A 183 13.46 -13.12 1.89
C MET A 183 13.84 -11.99 0.91
N ASN A 184 13.54 -10.73 1.25
CA ASN A 184 13.87 -9.57 0.43
C ASN A 184 15.38 -9.26 0.48
N VAL A 185 16.05 -9.46 1.63
CA VAL A 185 17.52 -9.41 1.72
C VAL A 185 18.15 -10.42 0.78
N MET A 186 17.69 -11.68 0.79
CA MET A 186 18.21 -12.74 -0.08
C MET A 186 18.01 -12.45 -1.57
N ARG A 187 16.94 -11.74 -1.93
CA ARG A 187 16.67 -11.32 -3.32
C ARG A 187 17.46 -10.08 -3.74
N GLY A 188 18.22 -9.46 -2.86
CA GLY A 188 18.92 -8.20 -3.14
C GLY A 188 17.99 -7.01 -3.30
N SER A 189 16.88 -6.98 -2.58
CA SER A 189 15.94 -5.87 -2.64
C SER A 189 16.56 -4.58 -2.10
N GLY A 190 16.24 -3.47 -2.75
CA GLY A 190 16.56 -2.13 -2.24
C GLY A 190 15.68 -1.73 -1.06
N MET A 191 15.82 -0.46 -0.62
CA MET A 191 15.16 0.09 0.57
C MET A 191 13.66 -0.19 0.62
N SER A 192 12.91 0.09 -0.45
CA SER A 192 11.45 -0.14 -0.47
C SER A 192 11.05 -1.63 -0.36
N GLY A 193 11.92 -2.57 -0.71
CA GLY A 193 11.69 -4.00 -0.41
C GLY A 193 12.00 -4.33 1.04
N LEU A 194 13.00 -3.70 1.63
CA LEU A 194 13.41 -3.91 3.03
C LEU A 194 12.45 -3.27 4.05
N THR A 195 11.53 -2.39 3.63
CA THR A 195 10.40 -1.98 4.47
C THR A 195 9.49 -3.16 4.84
N SER A 196 9.61 -4.29 4.11
CA SER A 196 8.92 -5.55 4.34
C SER A 196 7.39 -5.40 4.19
N ILE A 197 6.60 -5.88 5.15
CA ILE A 197 5.14 -5.81 5.14
C ILE A 197 4.70 -4.46 5.71
N PRO A 198 4.03 -3.59 4.94
CA PRO A 198 3.57 -2.29 5.44
C PRO A 198 2.38 -2.46 6.40
N ARG A 199 2.23 -1.52 7.36
CA ARG A 199 1.11 -1.50 8.32
C ARG A 199 -0.24 -1.39 7.62
N HIS A 200 -0.31 -0.58 6.57
CA HIS A 200 -1.49 -0.53 5.70
C HIS A 200 -1.11 -0.38 4.22
N ARG A 201 -1.99 -0.85 3.35
CA ARG A 201 -1.89 -0.65 1.89
C ARG A 201 -3.29 -0.60 1.28
N GLY A 202 -3.71 0.59 0.85
CA GLY A 202 -5.08 0.82 0.41
C GLY A 202 -6.07 0.51 1.54
N LEU A 203 -7.03 -0.38 1.32
CA LEU A 203 -8.01 -0.78 2.34
C LEU A 203 -7.50 -1.82 3.35
N ILE A 204 -6.30 -2.37 3.15
CA ILE A 204 -5.78 -3.49 3.94
C ILE A 204 -4.93 -2.95 5.09
N TYR A 205 -5.27 -3.31 6.32
CA TYR A 205 -4.62 -2.93 7.55
C TYR A 205 -4.10 -4.15 8.31
N ARG A 206 -3.01 -4.01 9.06
CA ARG A 206 -2.31 -5.12 9.73
C ARG A 206 -1.97 -4.74 11.18
N PRO A 207 -2.96 -4.76 12.07
CA PRO A 207 -2.77 -4.28 13.43
C PRO A 207 -1.83 -5.15 14.28
N LEU A 208 -1.60 -6.42 13.87
CA LEU A 208 -0.79 -7.36 14.65
C LEU A 208 0.70 -7.37 14.27
N LEU A 209 1.19 -6.47 13.41
CA LEU A 209 2.60 -6.44 12.98
C LEU A 209 3.62 -6.17 14.11
N ASN A 210 3.15 -5.79 15.30
CA ASN A 210 4.01 -5.61 16.47
C ASN A 210 4.03 -6.83 17.39
N TYR A 211 3.18 -7.83 17.16
CA TYR A 211 3.05 -9.04 17.96
C TYR A 211 3.73 -10.22 17.27
N THR A 212 4.46 -11.02 18.02
CA THR A 212 4.93 -12.30 17.55
C THR A 212 3.81 -13.34 17.59
N HIS A 213 3.94 -14.39 16.77
CA HIS A 213 3.04 -15.54 16.79
C HIS A 213 2.89 -16.16 18.18
N GLU A 214 4.00 -16.28 18.92
CA GLU A 214 4.02 -16.79 20.29
C GLU A 214 3.24 -15.88 21.26
N GLN A 215 3.46 -14.56 21.19
CA GLN A 215 2.73 -13.61 22.03
C GLN A 215 1.20 -13.67 21.79
N LEU A 216 0.77 -13.89 20.55
CA LEU A 216 -0.66 -14.04 20.23
C LEU A 216 -1.22 -15.35 20.79
N LYS A 217 -0.50 -16.45 20.69
CA LYS A 217 -0.88 -17.72 21.33
C LYS A 217 -0.98 -17.57 22.86
N ASP A 218 -0.02 -16.92 23.47
CA ASP A 218 -0.04 -16.69 24.94
C ASP A 218 -1.18 -15.77 25.35
N TRP A 219 -1.50 -14.75 24.52
CA TRP A 219 -2.63 -13.87 24.75
C TRP A 219 -3.97 -14.63 24.70
N LEU A 220 -4.14 -15.57 23.74
CA LEU A 220 -5.31 -16.45 23.64
C LEU A 220 -5.39 -17.41 24.84
N LYS A 221 -4.29 -18.10 25.18
CA LYS A 221 -4.23 -19.03 26.33
C LYS A 221 -4.61 -18.34 27.64
N ALA A 222 -4.10 -17.14 27.88
CA ALA A 222 -4.37 -16.37 29.10
C ALA A 222 -5.86 -16.03 29.26
N ARG A 223 -6.65 -16.12 28.17
CA ARG A 223 -8.08 -15.83 28.15
C ARG A 223 -8.95 -17.08 27.95
N ASN A 224 -8.33 -18.27 27.92
CA ASN A 224 -8.97 -19.56 27.62
C ASN A 224 -9.75 -19.53 26.30
N LEU A 225 -9.14 -18.92 25.26
CA LEU A 225 -9.69 -18.85 23.92
C LEU A 225 -9.02 -19.89 23.03
N ASP A 226 -9.84 -20.62 22.27
CA ASP A 226 -9.40 -21.70 21.41
C ASP A 226 -9.02 -21.22 20.01
N TRP A 227 -8.22 -22.02 19.32
CA TRP A 227 -7.87 -21.86 17.90
C TRP A 227 -7.54 -23.23 17.29
N HIS A 228 -7.58 -23.32 15.98
CA HIS A 228 -7.15 -24.52 15.28
C HIS A 228 -5.69 -24.41 14.83
N GLU A 229 -4.92 -25.48 14.96
CA GLU A 229 -3.57 -25.56 14.45
C GLU A 229 -3.58 -26.01 12.98
N ASP A 230 -2.90 -25.26 12.12
CA ASP A 230 -2.76 -25.62 10.70
C ASP A 230 -1.62 -26.62 10.49
N ALA A 231 -1.93 -27.90 10.31
CA ALA A 231 -0.96 -28.98 10.11
C ALA A 231 -0.17 -28.86 8.80
N THR A 232 -0.57 -28.03 7.81
CA THR A 232 0.10 -27.93 6.51
C THR A 232 1.22 -26.92 6.43
N ASN A 233 1.47 -26.15 7.50
CA ASN A 233 2.56 -25.16 7.56
C ASN A 233 3.99 -25.77 7.60
N THR A 234 4.13 -27.06 7.43
CA THR A 234 5.42 -27.79 7.54
C THR A 234 6.13 -28.04 6.22
N ASP A 235 5.52 -27.74 5.07
CA ASP A 235 6.16 -27.97 3.77
C ASP A 235 7.27 -26.95 3.48
N THR A 236 8.52 -27.37 3.72
CA THR A 236 9.73 -26.55 3.54
C THR A 236 10.18 -26.38 2.08
N HIS A 237 9.48 -26.92 1.10
CA HIS A 237 9.77 -26.65 -0.32
C HIS A 237 9.56 -25.17 -0.68
N TYR A 238 8.66 -24.51 0.03
CA TYR A 238 8.46 -23.08 -0.16
C TYR A 238 9.47 -22.25 0.63
N LEU A 239 10.08 -21.25 0.00
CA LEU A 239 11.12 -20.40 0.61
C LEU A 239 10.67 -19.80 1.95
N ARG A 240 9.40 -19.41 2.07
CA ARG A 240 8.84 -18.85 3.31
C ARG A 240 8.84 -19.87 4.45
N ALA A 241 8.37 -21.09 4.19
CA ALA A 241 8.37 -22.16 5.16
C ALA A 241 9.81 -22.56 5.53
N TYR A 242 10.74 -22.62 4.56
CA TYR A 242 12.14 -22.84 4.80
C TYR A 242 12.75 -21.77 5.73
N MET A 243 12.45 -20.49 5.48
CA MET A 243 12.87 -19.40 6.38
C MET A 243 12.34 -19.58 7.79
N ARG A 244 11.05 -19.88 7.94
CA ARG A 244 10.37 -20.05 9.23
C ARG A 244 10.95 -21.22 10.04
N HIS A 245 11.18 -22.37 9.41
CA HIS A 245 11.53 -23.62 10.12
C HIS A 245 13.02 -23.86 10.20
N ASN A 246 13.82 -23.38 9.25
CA ASN A 246 15.25 -23.71 9.17
C ASN A 246 16.16 -22.51 9.47
N VAL A 247 15.88 -21.33 8.94
CA VAL A 247 16.80 -20.20 9.04
C VAL A 247 16.54 -19.34 10.29
N LEU A 248 15.32 -18.91 10.48
CA LEU A 248 14.99 -18.01 11.60
C LEU A 248 15.23 -18.61 12.98
N PRO A 249 15.00 -19.92 13.24
CA PRO A 249 15.33 -20.51 14.54
C PRO A 249 16.83 -20.43 14.87
N LEU A 250 17.70 -20.63 13.89
CA LEU A 250 19.16 -20.52 14.07
C LEU A 250 19.57 -19.08 14.42
N LEU A 251 18.97 -18.11 13.75
CA LEU A 251 19.24 -16.70 14.01
C LEU A 251 18.66 -16.25 15.36
N LYS A 252 17.45 -16.70 15.71
CA LYS A 252 16.81 -16.43 17.03
C LYS A 252 17.62 -17.04 18.17
N ALA A 253 18.23 -18.21 17.99
CA ALA A 253 19.11 -18.84 18.99
C ALA A 253 20.35 -17.97 19.30
N ARG A 254 20.85 -17.19 18.32
CA ARG A 254 21.96 -16.24 18.50
C ARG A 254 21.51 -14.86 18.97
N ASN A 255 20.34 -14.43 18.53
CA ASN A 255 19.75 -13.15 18.94
C ASN A 255 18.25 -13.37 19.24
N PRO A 256 17.89 -13.59 20.51
CA PRO A 256 16.48 -13.75 20.92
C PRO A 256 15.59 -12.54 20.57
N LEU A 257 16.19 -11.36 20.40
CA LEU A 257 15.48 -10.12 20.02
C LEU A 257 15.45 -9.90 18.50
N LEU A 258 15.82 -10.89 17.68
CA LEU A 258 15.91 -10.76 16.22
C LEU A 258 14.65 -10.16 15.60
N VAL A 259 13.47 -10.70 15.93
CA VAL A 259 12.19 -10.25 15.36
C VAL A 259 11.95 -8.78 15.67
N GLN A 260 12.15 -8.38 16.93
CA GLN A 260 11.99 -6.99 17.35
C GLN A 260 13.00 -6.06 16.67
N THR A 261 14.26 -6.53 16.50
CA THR A 261 15.33 -5.78 15.83
C THR A 261 14.99 -5.56 14.36
N VAL A 262 14.58 -6.62 13.65
CA VAL A 262 14.19 -6.53 12.23
C VAL A 262 12.96 -5.62 12.05
N CYS A 263 11.96 -5.73 12.90
CA CYS A 263 10.78 -4.86 12.85
C CYS A 263 11.17 -3.38 13.04
N LYS A 264 12.07 -3.07 13.99
CA LYS A 264 12.57 -1.69 14.18
C LYS A 264 13.33 -1.17 12.96
N ILE A 265 14.19 -1.99 12.36
CA ILE A 265 14.90 -1.63 11.12
C ILE A 265 13.92 -1.35 10.00
N ALA A 266 12.93 -2.24 9.81
CA ALA A 266 11.92 -2.07 8.79
C ALA A 266 11.04 -0.81 9.02
N ASP A 267 10.74 -0.43 10.27
CA ASP A 267 10.04 0.82 10.58
C ASP A 267 10.90 2.04 10.21
N LEU A 268 12.18 2.07 10.58
CA LEU A 268 13.10 3.13 10.20
C LEU A 268 13.22 3.27 8.68
N MET A 269 13.39 2.15 7.98
CA MET A 269 13.43 2.14 6.51
C MET A 269 12.14 2.60 5.88
N THR A 270 10.98 2.34 6.51
CA THR A 270 9.69 2.83 6.03
C THR A 270 9.61 4.35 6.13
N ASP A 271 9.98 4.94 7.25
CA ASP A 271 9.97 6.39 7.45
C ASP A 271 10.90 7.09 6.43
N GLU A 272 12.09 6.53 6.19
CA GLU A 272 13.05 7.06 5.21
C GLU A 272 12.56 6.87 3.77
N ASP A 273 11.96 5.72 3.45
CA ASP A 273 11.41 5.43 2.11
C ASP A 273 10.25 6.37 1.79
N ASP A 274 9.33 6.57 2.72
CA ASP A 274 8.20 7.50 2.58
C ASP A 274 8.67 8.95 2.39
N TYR A 275 9.67 9.39 3.16
CA TYR A 275 10.24 10.72 2.99
C TYR A 275 10.82 10.92 1.58
N LEU A 276 11.62 9.96 1.11
CA LEU A 276 12.23 10.02 -0.23
C LEU A 276 11.17 9.91 -1.34
N GLU A 277 10.11 9.12 -1.14
CA GLU A 277 9.00 9.00 -2.09
C GLU A 277 8.24 10.33 -2.24
N VAL A 278 7.97 11.02 -1.13
CA VAL A 278 7.36 12.37 -1.15
C VAL A 278 8.25 13.37 -1.91
N LYS A 279 9.57 13.34 -1.65
CA LYS A 279 10.53 14.20 -2.36
C LYS A 279 10.58 13.90 -3.86
N ALA A 280 10.58 12.61 -4.24
CA ALA A 280 10.58 12.21 -5.64
C ALA A 280 9.25 12.56 -6.34
N ALA A 281 8.12 12.38 -5.69
CA ALA A 281 6.82 12.79 -6.22
C ALA A 281 6.71 14.31 -6.40
N HIS A 282 7.29 15.10 -5.48
CA HIS A 282 7.37 16.55 -5.63
C HIS A 282 8.25 16.93 -6.81
N LYS A 283 9.44 16.31 -6.92
CA LYS A 283 10.35 16.56 -8.06
C LYS A 283 9.69 16.17 -9.38
N LEU A 284 9.03 15.02 -9.44
CA LEU A 284 8.30 14.57 -10.64
C LEU A 284 7.31 15.64 -11.12
N ARG A 285 6.51 16.22 -10.21
CA ARG A 285 5.58 17.31 -10.58
C ARG A 285 6.27 18.53 -11.16
N GLN A 286 7.47 18.88 -10.67
CA GLN A 286 8.23 20.04 -11.14
C GLN A 286 8.85 19.86 -12.53
N ILE A 287 9.18 18.61 -12.89
CA ILE A 287 9.87 18.30 -14.14
C ILE A 287 8.96 17.67 -15.20
N THR A 288 7.68 17.42 -14.87
CA THR A 288 6.70 16.90 -15.82
C THR A 288 6.29 18.01 -16.79
N LEU A 289 6.50 17.77 -18.07
CA LEU A 289 6.13 18.66 -19.17
C LEU A 289 4.76 18.30 -19.75
N ARG A 290 4.49 16.98 -19.91
CA ARG A 290 3.22 16.48 -20.46
C ARG A 290 2.86 15.16 -19.76
N LYS A 291 1.56 14.93 -19.55
CA LYS A 291 1.05 13.68 -18.98
C LYS A 291 -0.29 13.32 -19.62
N SER A 292 -0.43 12.04 -20.03
CA SER A 292 -1.68 11.41 -20.42
C SER A 292 -1.76 10.00 -19.81
N GLU A 293 -2.80 9.24 -20.13
CA GLU A 293 -2.95 7.85 -19.64
C GLU A 293 -1.85 6.90 -20.14
N SER A 294 -1.32 7.14 -21.36
CA SER A 294 -0.34 6.28 -22.02
C SER A 294 1.03 6.91 -22.20
N LEU A 295 1.21 8.17 -21.82
CA LEU A 295 2.42 8.96 -22.08
C LEU A 295 2.76 9.85 -20.91
N LEU A 296 4.05 9.93 -20.58
CA LEU A 296 4.57 10.89 -19.61
C LEU A 296 5.90 11.46 -20.11
N VAL A 297 6.00 12.79 -20.24
CA VAL A 297 7.18 13.49 -20.74
C VAL A 297 7.78 14.32 -19.62
N LEU A 298 9.08 14.17 -19.39
CA LEU A 298 9.84 14.91 -18.39
C LEU A 298 10.92 15.76 -19.03
N ASP A 299 11.30 16.84 -18.35
CA ASP A 299 12.48 17.63 -18.63
C ASP A 299 13.74 16.81 -18.29
N ALA A 300 14.50 16.40 -19.31
CA ALA A 300 15.68 15.55 -19.15
C ALA A 300 16.83 16.28 -18.44
N LEU A 301 16.99 17.58 -18.67
CA LEU A 301 18.05 18.38 -18.04
C LEU A 301 17.80 18.52 -16.54
N LYS A 302 16.55 18.81 -16.15
CA LYS A 302 16.18 18.86 -14.74
C LYS A 302 16.25 17.49 -14.06
N LEU A 303 15.95 16.40 -14.78
CA LEU A 303 16.12 15.05 -14.25
C LEU A 303 17.59 14.71 -14.07
N SER A 304 18.45 15.03 -15.05
CA SER A 304 19.92 14.83 -15.00
C SER A 304 20.58 15.59 -13.84
N SER A 305 20.11 16.79 -13.52
CA SER A 305 20.61 17.61 -12.41
C SER A 305 20.03 17.23 -11.04
N THR A 306 19.19 16.21 -10.98
CA THR A 306 18.55 15.75 -9.73
C THR A 306 19.45 14.72 -9.03
N ASP A 307 19.51 14.77 -7.69
CA ASP A 307 20.20 13.75 -6.91
C ASP A 307 19.80 12.35 -7.36
N VAL A 308 20.78 11.47 -7.58
CA VAL A 308 20.57 10.14 -8.16
C VAL A 308 19.54 9.30 -7.40
N VAL A 309 19.48 9.45 -6.07
CA VAL A 309 18.50 8.75 -5.22
C VAL A 309 17.07 9.17 -5.57
N ILE A 310 16.86 10.46 -5.79
CA ILE A 310 15.55 11.03 -6.17
C ILE A 310 15.25 10.70 -7.63
N ALA A 311 16.22 10.84 -8.54
CA ALA A 311 16.05 10.53 -9.97
C ALA A 311 15.62 9.07 -10.20
N ARG A 312 16.27 8.11 -9.50
CA ARG A 312 15.88 6.68 -9.53
C ARG A 312 14.45 6.45 -9.07
N ARG A 313 13.99 7.16 -8.06
CA ARG A 313 12.60 7.07 -7.57
C ARG A 313 11.62 7.69 -8.56
N VAL A 314 11.96 8.84 -9.13
CA VAL A 314 11.14 9.46 -10.18
C VAL A 314 10.87 8.49 -11.31
N VAL A 315 11.91 7.80 -11.84
CA VAL A 315 11.74 6.78 -12.89
C VAL A 315 10.78 5.68 -12.47
N ARG A 316 10.90 5.18 -11.22
CA ARG A 316 10.00 4.14 -10.68
C ARG A 316 8.56 4.63 -10.51
N ILE A 317 8.37 5.88 -10.05
CA ILE A 317 7.05 6.49 -9.91
C ILE A 317 6.38 6.63 -11.28
N VAL A 318 7.12 7.08 -12.30
CA VAL A 318 6.62 7.19 -13.67
C VAL A 318 6.15 5.85 -14.19
N ALA A 319 6.98 4.81 -14.05
CA ALA A 319 6.61 3.46 -14.49
C ALA A 319 5.33 2.97 -13.80
N ARG A 320 5.19 3.16 -12.48
CA ARG A 320 3.99 2.78 -11.73
C ARG A 320 2.74 3.62 -12.07
N GLN A 321 2.92 4.86 -12.52
CA GLN A 321 1.78 5.68 -12.98
C GLN A 321 1.23 5.22 -14.32
N LEU A 322 2.08 4.71 -15.20
CA LEU A 322 1.69 4.15 -16.51
C LEU A 322 1.24 2.70 -16.39
N ILE A 323 1.87 1.93 -15.50
CA ILE A 323 1.59 0.52 -15.26
C ILE A 323 1.61 0.27 -13.73
N PRO A 324 0.44 0.21 -13.07
CA PRO A 324 0.36 0.10 -11.61
C PRO A 324 1.15 -1.07 -10.99
N GLU A 325 1.33 -2.16 -11.73
CA GLU A 325 2.05 -3.36 -11.32
C GLU A 325 3.49 -3.42 -11.87
N ALA A 326 4.01 -2.32 -12.46
CA ALA A 326 5.36 -2.29 -13.01
C ALA A 326 6.42 -2.52 -11.93
N TRP A 327 7.24 -3.53 -12.15
CA TRP A 327 8.43 -3.81 -11.34
C TRP A 327 9.68 -3.52 -12.16
N LEU A 328 10.42 -2.47 -11.77
CA LEU A 328 11.70 -2.12 -12.39
C LEU A 328 12.86 -2.64 -11.55
N GLU A 329 13.71 -3.47 -12.14
CA GLU A 329 15.01 -3.83 -11.58
C GLU A 329 15.95 -2.61 -11.63
N PHE A 330 17.07 -2.71 -10.92
CA PHE A 330 18.08 -1.67 -10.87
C PHE A 330 18.60 -1.31 -12.28
N ARG A 331 18.92 -2.33 -13.11
CA ARG A 331 19.41 -2.16 -14.49
C ARG A 331 18.44 -1.36 -15.38
N HIS A 332 17.13 -1.52 -15.20
CA HIS A 332 16.14 -0.79 -16.00
C HIS A 332 16.16 0.71 -15.66
N VAL A 333 16.28 1.02 -14.38
CA VAL A 333 16.33 2.41 -13.91
C VAL A 333 17.65 3.08 -14.32
N ASP A 334 18.76 2.38 -14.19
CA ASP A 334 20.08 2.90 -14.58
C ASP A 334 20.15 3.14 -16.10
N ALA A 335 19.62 2.24 -16.94
CA ALA A 335 19.58 2.44 -18.40
C ALA A 335 18.84 3.73 -18.79
N VAL A 336 17.74 4.06 -18.07
CA VAL A 336 17.03 5.35 -18.28
C VAL A 336 17.93 6.53 -17.91
N LEU A 337 18.58 6.47 -16.74
CA LEU A 337 19.42 7.57 -16.26
C LEU A 337 20.69 7.74 -17.10
N GLU A 338 21.27 6.65 -17.61
CA GLU A 338 22.39 6.69 -18.56
C GLU A 338 21.97 7.37 -19.88
N ALA A 339 20.81 7.02 -20.45
CA ALA A 339 20.28 7.69 -21.62
C ALA A 339 20.04 9.19 -21.36
N VAL A 340 19.52 9.54 -20.18
CA VAL A 340 19.31 10.94 -19.76
C VAL A 340 20.64 11.69 -19.65
N ALA A 341 21.66 11.09 -19.07
CA ALA A 341 23.01 11.67 -18.96
C ALA A 341 23.69 11.85 -20.33
N ALA A 342 23.48 10.92 -21.26
CA ALA A 342 23.97 10.99 -22.64
C ALA A 342 23.19 12.02 -23.50
N GLY A 343 22.05 12.52 -23.04
CA GLY A 343 21.18 13.44 -23.77
C GLY A 343 20.40 12.83 -24.93
N ALA A 344 20.61 11.54 -25.22
CA ALA A 344 19.93 10.80 -26.26
C ALA A 344 19.97 9.29 -25.97
N GLY A 345 18.96 8.54 -26.40
CA GLY A 345 18.91 7.08 -26.26
C GLY A 345 17.50 6.54 -26.02
N VAL A 346 17.42 5.22 -25.95
CA VAL A 346 16.18 4.49 -25.65
C VAL A 346 16.50 3.41 -24.62
N ALA A 347 15.75 3.39 -23.53
CA ALA A 347 15.78 2.33 -22.56
C ALA A 347 14.47 1.53 -22.63
N ASN A 348 14.59 0.22 -22.90
CA ASN A 348 13.45 -0.68 -22.89
C ASN A 348 13.15 -1.14 -21.46
N LEU A 349 11.90 -1.04 -21.07
CA LEU A 349 11.40 -1.37 -19.74
C LEU A 349 10.43 -2.55 -19.83
N PRO A 350 10.15 -3.26 -18.72
CA PRO A 350 9.17 -4.33 -18.71
C PRO A 350 7.79 -3.90 -19.22
N GLN A 351 6.99 -4.88 -19.66
CA GLN A 351 5.59 -4.70 -20.11
C GLN A 351 5.44 -3.73 -21.29
N ASN A 352 6.40 -3.76 -22.22
CA ASN A 352 6.41 -2.92 -23.43
C ASN A 352 6.45 -1.41 -23.14
N LEU A 353 6.88 -0.99 -21.98
CA LEU A 353 7.20 0.40 -21.70
C LEU A 353 8.59 0.75 -22.26
N GLU A 354 8.74 1.91 -22.83
CA GLU A 354 10.06 2.47 -23.20
C GLU A 354 10.24 3.88 -22.67
N ALA A 355 11.49 4.23 -22.36
CA ALA A 355 11.90 5.60 -22.07
C ALA A 355 12.81 6.09 -23.21
N ARG A 356 12.40 7.10 -23.94
CA ARG A 356 13.11 7.69 -25.07
C ARG A 356 13.60 9.08 -24.72
N VAL A 357 14.90 9.31 -24.82
CA VAL A 357 15.53 10.62 -24.58
C VAL A 357 15.86 11.26 -25.92
N ARG A 358 15.34 12.46 -26.13
CA ARG A 358 15.60 13.26 -27.34
C ARG A 358 15.28 14.74 -27.07
N LEU A 359 16.09 15.63 -27.60
CA LEU A 359 15.86 17.09 -27.57
C LEU A 359 15.56 17.64 -26.16
N GLY A 360 16.32 17.20 -25.15
CA GLY A 360 16.17 17.69 -23.78
C GLY A 360 14.94 17.14 -23.03
N THR A 361 14.23 16.17 -23.61
CA THR A 361 13.09 15.52 -22.98
C THR A 361 13.31 14.02 -22.81
N VAL A 362 12.70 13.43 -21.79
CA VAL A 362 12.56 11.98 -21.67
C VAL A 362 11.09 11.61 -21.72
N THR A 363 10.71 10.82 -22.71
CA THR A 363 9.34 10.37 -22.97
C THR A 363 9.20 8.92 -22.57
N PHE A 364 8.26 8.65 -21.64
CA PHE A 364 7.85 7.31 -21.27
C PHE A 364 6.55 6.97 -22.01
N SER A 365 6.55 5.91 -22.81
CA SER A 365 5.39 5.47 -23.58
C SER A 365 5.45 3.97 -23.88
N PHE A 366 4.33 3.41 -24.34
CA PHE A 366 4.30 2.00 -24.74
C PHE A 366 4.92 1.79 -26.11
N THR A 367 5.68 0.69 -26.27
CA THR A 367 6.32 0.31 -27.55
C THR A 367 5.22 0.10 -28.62
N GLY A 368 5.26 0.90 -29.69
CA GLY A 368 4.23 0.93 -30.72
C GLY A 368 3.33 2.17 -30.70
N ALA A 369 3.00 2.73 -29.55
CA ALA A 369 2.22 3.97 -29.46
C ALA A 369 3.04 5.21 -29.86
N ALA A 370 4.35 5.24 -29.54
CA ALA A 370 5.25 6.30 -29.95
C ALA A 370 5.51 6.35 -31.46
N ARG A 371 5.33 5.21 -32.16
CA ARG A 371 5.44 5.17 -33.63
C ARG A 371 4.22 5.77 -34.31
N SER A 372 3.03 5.67 -33.73
CA SER A 372 1.83 6.33 -34.28
C SER A 372 1.84 7.83 -34.01
N ALA A 373 2.21 8.26 -32.79
CA ALA A 373 2.32 9.69 -32.47
C ALA A 373 3.43 10.40 -33.28
N ALA A 374 4.60 9.75 -33.46
CA ALA A 374 5.66 10.29 -34.29
C ALA A 374 5.34 10.26 -35.79
N ARG A 375 4.51 9.32 -36.25
CA ARG A 375 4.02 9.30 -37.63
C ARG A 375 2.93 10.32 -37.89
N ASP A 376 2.10 10.61 -36.91
CA ASP A 376 1.08 11.66 -37.02
C ASP A 376 1.75 13.06 -37.04
N ASP A 377 2.81 13.29 -36.28
CA ASP A 377 3.63 14.51 -36.37
C ASP A 377 4.43 14.58 -37.68
N ASP A 378 4.99 13.45 -38.20
CA ASP A 378 5.72 13.41 -39.47
C ASP A 378 4.75 13.39 -40.67
N ALA A 379 3.50 12.90 -40.53
CA ALA A 379 2.51 12.91 -41.60
C ALA A 379 1.86 14.29 -41.78
N GLU A 380 1.72 15.08 -40.71
CA GLU A 380 1.27 16.47 -40.83
C GLU A 380 2.35 17.40 -41.39
N THR A 381 3.66 17.08 -41.18
CA THR A 381 4.76 17.86 -41.73
C THR A 381 5.09 17.55 -43.20
N SER A 382 4.72 16.34 -43.71
CA SER A 382 5.05 16.00 -45.11
C SER A 382 4.03 16.45 -46.16
N ASN A 383 2.85 16.98 -45.76
CA ASN A 383 1.79 17.37 -46.69
C ASN A 383 1.49 18.88 -46.74
N LYS A 384 2.31 19.72 -46.16
CA LYS A 384 2.16 21.18 -46.27
C LYS A 384 3.49 21.83 -46.74
N ALA A 385 3.69 21.80 -48.05
CA ALA A 385 4.51 22.83 -48.68
C ALA A 385 3.81 24.18 -48.53
N ALA A 386 4.50 25.12 -47.86
CA ALA A 386 4.17 26.53 -47.79
C ALA A 386 2.72 26.89 -47.41
N GLY A 387 2.41 26.77 -46.14
CA GLY A 387 1.20 27.34 -45.57
C GLY A 387 1.49 27.78 -44.15
N THR A 388 1.09 29.01 -43.79
CA THR A 388 1.14 29.56 -42.44
C THR A 388 0.32 28.68 -41.51
N VAL A 389 0.98 28.09 -40.51
CA VAL A 389 0.27 27.27 -39.49
C VAL A 389 -0.20 28.23 -38.41
N HIS A 390 -1.51 28.43 -38.29
CA HIS A 390 -2.11 29.12 -37.15
C HIS A 390 -2.06 28.20 -35.94
N ILE A 391 -1.13 28.44 -35.04
CA ILE A 391 -1.07 27.79 -33.74
C ILE A 391 -1.72 28.73 -32.73
N THR A 392 -2.87 28.37 -32.20
CA THR A 392 -3.39 28.96 -30.97
C THR A 392 -2.59 28.39 -29.80
N ALA A 393 -1.44 29.01 -29.52
CA ALA A 393 -0.57 28.57 -28.44
C ALA A 393 -1.20 28.90 -27.09
N THR A 394 -1.56 27.89 -26.34
CA THR A 394 -1.64 27.98 -24.87
C THR A 394 -0.19 27.99 -24.37
N PHE A 395 0.15 28.95 -23.53
CA PHE A 395 1.49 29.17 -22.96
C PHE A 395 2.19 27.85 -22.59
N GLY A 396 3.26 27.48 -23.28
CA GLY A 396 4.10 26.32 -22.99
C GLY A 396 4.41 25.37 -24.16
N GLU A 397 4.00 25.64 -25.38
CA GLU A 397 4.36 24.81 -26.54
C GLU A 397 5.71 25.21 -27.15
N HIS A 398 6.50 24.18 -27.53
CA HIS A 398 7.83 24.40 -28.16
C HIS A 398 7.71 24.46 -29.68
N LEU A 399 8.29 25.48 -30.26
CA LEU A 399 8.39 25.62 -31.71
C LEU A 399 9.51 24.75 -32.27
N ALA A 400 9.22 23.94 -33.30
CA ALA A 400 10.27 23.26 -34.06
C ALA A 400 10.98 24.26 -35.02
N VAL A 401 12.28 24.37 -34.91
CA VAL A 401 13.06 25.29 -35.74
C VAL A 401 13.60 24.53 -36.97
N PRO A 402 13.43 25.05 -38.23
CA PRO A 402 12.88 26.34 -38.60
C PRO A 402 11.35 26.31 -38.73
N GLY A 403 10.66 27.30 -38.16
CA GLY A 403 9.22 27.50 -38.26
C GLY A 403 8.88 28.95 -37.93
N THR A 404 7.71 29.41 -38.38
CA THR A 404 7.21 30.75 -38.12
C THR A 404 6.02 30.65 -37.15
N LEU A 405 6.09 31.35 -36.04
CA LEU A 405 5.00 31.42 -35.03
C LEU A 405 4.32 32.77 -35.15
N GLU A 406 3.01 32.76 -35.39
CA GLU A 406 2.18 33.96 -35.32
C GLU A 406 1.46 33.99 -33.96
N LEU A 407 1.70 35.02 -33.18
CA LEU A 407 1.11 35.20 -31.87
C LEU A 407 -0.34 35.72 -31.98
N ALA A 408 -1.14 35.53 -30.97
CA ALA A 408 -2.55 35.98 -30.92
C ALA A 408 -2.72 37.49 -31.08
N ASP A 409 -1.64 38.26 -30.94
CA ASP A 409 -1.58 39.72 -31.18
C ASP A 409 -1.07 40.11 -32.60
N GLY A 410 -0.95 39.13 -33.50
CA GLY A 410 -0.52 39.33 -34.91
C GLY A 410 0.99 39.46 -35.11
N ARG A 411 1.84 39.24 -34.10
CA ARG A 411 3.28 39.24 -34.26
C ARG A 411 3.77 37.87 -34.73
N VAL A 412 4.75 37.90 -35.62
CA VAL A 412 5.40 36.70 -36.19
C VAL A 412 6.80 36.58 -35.60
N LEU A 413 7.13 35.40 -35.04
CA LEU A 413 8.47 35.04 -34.53
C LEU A 413 9.14 34.01 -35.42
#